data_f2f849f8ef279fe0afce5a76eec70839
#
_entry.id   f2f849f8ef279fe0afce5a76eec70839
#
_cell.length_a   1.000
_cell.length_b   1.000
_cell.length_c   1.000
_cell.angle_alpha   90.00
_cell.angle_beta   90.00
_cell.angle_gamma   90.00
#
_symmetry.space_group_name_H-M   'P 1'
#
loop_
_entity.id
_entity.type
_entity.pdbx_description
1 polymer ?
#
loop_
_entity_poly.entity_id
_entity_poly.type
_entity_poly.pdbx_seq_one_letter_code
_entity_poly.pdbx_strand_id
1 'polypeptide(L)'
;MKIDYVVISSDTNTMYSDFYPIVSKKWNQLGFDVIYLKIDDHETELKHTEYGLMKTFKAVENINTGFQSQVVRIYASMLFDKPKNIMISDIDMLPLNSSYFSENASRVSENEILIYSGQPYNNPYFPSCYILGNTNILKNVFELESSYDDFIKKLASYSNCEWNTDEHYMYDKLIKYDNKIILKRDFNRRVDRINNDRWKNPVDMNLLKAGYYIDSHMIRPYSKYKEQIDKLL
;
A
#
# COMPACT_ATOMS: atom_id res chain seq x y z
N MET A 1 -5.25 -15.34 -8.68
CA MET A 1 -5.56 -15.40 -7.22
C MET A 1 -6.70 -14.45 -6.87
N LYS A 2 -7.32 -14.61 -5.68
CA LYS A 2 -8.25 -13.63 -5.11
C LYS A 2 -7.48 -12.80 -4.08
N ILE A 3 -7.71 -11.49 -4.01
CA ILE A 3 -7.15 -10.63 -2.95
C ILE A 3 -7.91 -10.91 -1.65
N ASP A 4 -7.24 -11.39 -0.60
CA ASP A 4 -7.84 -11.60 0.71
C ASP A 4 -7.85 -10.28 1.51
N TYR A 5 -6.73 -9.54 1.46
CA TYR A 5 -6.59 -8.27 2.20
C TYR A 5 -5.79 -7.23 1.40
N VAL A 6 -6.17 -5.98 1.59
CA VAL A 6 -5.36 -4.82 1.20
C VAL A 6 -4.65 -4.29 2.46
N VAL A 7 -3.34 -4.12 2.38
CA VAL A 7 -2.52 -3.67 3.50
C VAL A 7 -2.13 -2.21 3.29
N ILE A 8 -2.50 -1.37 4.25
CA ILE A 8 -2.13 0.04 4.31
C ILE A 8 -1.46 0.33 5.65
N SER A 9 -0.67 1.40 5.73
CA SER A 9 0.04 1.75 6.96
C SER A 9 0.26 3.24 7.13
N SER A 10 0.37 3.68 8.37
CA SER A 10 0.91 5.00 8.74
C SER A 10 1.49 4.98 10.15
N ASP A 11 2.15 6.05 10.52
CA ASP A 11 2.40 6.41 11.91
C ASP A 11 1.25 7.29 12.45
N THR A 12 1.51 8.03 13.55
CA THR A 12 0.54 8.95 14.16
C THR A 12 0.46 10.31 13.48
N ASN A 13 1.24 10.56 12.43
CA ASN A 13 1.23 11.81 11.69
C ASN A 13 -0.09 11.98 10.92
N THR A 14 -0.89 12.98 11.30
CA THR A 14 -2.21 13.26 10.71
C THR A 14 -2.16 13.60 9.22
N MET A 15 -0.99 13.96 8.68
CA MET A 15 -0.79 14.11 7.24
C MET A 15 -1.15 12.83 6.46
N TYR A 16 -1.05 11.66 7.13
CA TYR A 16 -1.30 10.33 6.58
C TYR A 16 -2.38 9.57 7.33
N SER A 17 -2.33 9.53 8.67
CA SER A 17 -3.24 8.71 9.48
C SER A 17 -4.72 9.09 9.30
N ASP A 18 -5.02 10.35 8.98
CA ASP A 18 -6.39 10.81 8.71
C ASP A 18 -7.03 10.17 7.46
N PHE A 19 -6.22 9.55 6.59
CA PHE A 19 -6.74 8.81 5.44
C PHE A 19 -7.25 7.41 5.79
N TYR A 20 -6.85 6.84 6.94
CA TYR A 20 -7.22 5.46 7.29
C TYR A 20 -8.72 5.19 7.18
N PRO A 21 -9.63 5.98 7.79
CA PRO A 21 -11.06 5.70 7.73
C PRO A 21 -11.62 5.71 6.31
N ILE A 22 -11.27 6.71 5.51
CA ILE A 22 -11.84 6.89 4.18
C ILE A 22 -11.30 5.88 3.17
N VAL A 23 -9.99 5.62 3.19
CA VAL A 23 -9.38 4.65 2.27
C VAL A 23 -9.85 3.24 2.60
N SER A 24 -9.90 2.87 3.88
CA SER A 24 -10.42 1.57 4.31
C SER A 24 -11.88 1.39 3.94
N LYS A 25 -12.72 2.40 4.22
CA LYS A 25 -14.13 2.38 3.82
C LYS A 25 -14.29 2.20 2.31
N LYS A 26 -13.47 2.89 1.51
CA LYS A 26 -13.54 2.79 0.05
C LYS A 26 -13.11 1.40 -0.44
N TRP A 27 -12.04 0.82 0.09
CA TRP A 27 -11.66 -0.56 -0.21
C TRP A 27 -12.78 -1.55 0.13
N ASN A 28 -13.41 -1.41 1.32
CA ASN A 28 -14.53 -2.25 1.73
C ASN A 28 -15.73 -2.11 0.80
N GLN A 29 -16.08 -0.90 0.36
CA GLN A 29 -17.14 -0.64 -0.63
C GLN A 29 -16.86 -1.34 -1.97
N LEU A 30 -15.60 -1.46 -2.35
CA LEU A 30 -15.16 -2.17 -3.56
C LEU A 30 -15.04 -3.69 -3.37
N GLY A 31 -15.35 -4.22 -2.18
CA GLY A 31 -15.37 -5.65 -1.87
C GLY A 31 -14.02 -6.23 -1.41
N PHE A 32 -13.11 -5.39 -0.91
CA PHE A 32 -11.80 -5.81 -0.39
C PHE A 32 -11.69 -5.55 1.11
N ASP A 33 -11.27 -6.54 1.87
CA ASP A 33 -10.96 -6.39 3.28
C ASP A 33 -9.63 -5.67 3.49
N VAL A 34 -9.53 -4.87 4.55
CA VAL A 34 -8.35 -4.03 4.82
C VAL A 34 -7.64 -4.47 6.09
N ILE A 35 -6.31 -4.42 6.05
CA ILE A 35 -5.46 -4.46 7.24
C ILE A 35 -4.73 -3.13 7.34
N TYR A 36 -4.91 -2.45 8.46
CA TYR A 36 -4.18 -1.24 8.79
C TYR A 36 -3.08 -1.53 9.80
N LEU A 37 -1.84 -1.20 9.42
CA LEU A 37 -0.66 -1.31 10.26
C LEU A 37 -0.27 0.07 10.77
N LYS A 38 -0.41 0.28 12.07
CA LYS A 38 -0.09 1.55 12.71
C LYS A 38 1.24 1.47 13.45
N ILE A 39 2.10 2.46 13.29
CA ILE A 39 3.28 2.66 14.14
C ILE A 39 2.93 3.64 15.24
N ASP A 40 3.11 3.23 16.52
CA ASP A 40 2.73 4.03 17.69
C ASP A 40 3.72 3.77 18.85
N ASP A 41 3.46 4.34 20.02
CA ASP A 41 4.26 4.14 21.25
C ASP A 41 3.98 2.81 21.98
N HIS A 42 2.97 2.08 21.55
CA HIS A 42 2.54 0.81 22.13
C HIS A 42 2.30 -0.26 21.06
N GLU A 43 2.20 -1.51 21.47
CA GLU A 43 1.83 -2.64 20.63
C GLU A 43 0.43 -3.16 20.93
N THR A 44 -0.27 -3.65 19.91
CA THR A 44 -1.54 -4.38 20.08
C THR A 44 -1.51 -5.66 19.25
N GLU A 45 -2.32 -6.64 19.66
CA GLU A 45 -2.64 -7.77 18.81
C GLU A 45 -3.48 -7.34 17.60
N LEU A 46 -3.50 -8.18 16.55
CA LEU A 46 -4.37 -7.97 15.40
C LEU A 46 -5.84 -8.06 15.82
N LYS A 47 -6.60 -7.01 15.64
CA LYS A 47 -7.99 -6.90 16.09
C LYS A 47 -8.90 -6.31 15.02
N HIS A 48 -10.19 -6.65 15.10
CA HIS A 48 -11.21 -6.04 14.27
C HIS A 48 -11.49 -4.59 14.68
N THR A 49 -11.73 -3.75 13.68
CA THR A 49 -12.21 -2.37 13.82
C THR A 49 -13.41 -2.16 12.93
N GLU A 50 -14.01 -0.96 12.95
CA GLU A 50 -15.08 -0.59 12.03
C GLU A 50 -14.67 -0.71 10.53
N TYR A 51 -13.38 -0.49 10.23
CA TYR A 51 -12.89 -0.41 8.85
C TYR A 51 -12.06 -1.61 8.40
N GLY A 52 -12.00 -2.68 9.19
CA GLY A 52 -11.21 -3.88 8.88
C GLY A 52 -10.38 -4.35 10.06
N LEU A 53 -9.25 -5.00 9.78
CA LEU A 53 -8.29 -5.42 10.79
C LEU A 53 -7.27 -4.30 11.06
N MET A 54 -6.82 -4.19 12.31
CA MET A 54 -5.75 -3.27 12.70
C MET A 54 -4.75 -3.96 13.63
N LYS A 55 -3.47 -3.75 13.36
CA LYS A 55 -2.37 -4.05 14.29
C LYS A 55 -1.55 -2.78 14.51
N THR A 56 -1.24 -2.50 15.78
CA THR A 56 -0.27 -1.46 16.14
C THR A 56 1.06 -2.12 16.48
N PHE A 57 2.13 -1.62 15.88
CA PHE A 57 3.50 -1.98 16.23
C PHE A 57 4.09 -0.86 17.09
N LYS A 58 4.78 -1.25 18.17
CA LYS A 58 5.57 -0.29 18.94
C LYS A 58 6.73 0.19 18.08
N ALA A 59 6.91 1.51 18.05
CA ALA A 59 8.00 2.12 17.30
C ALA A 59 9.37 1.65 17.81
N VAL A 60 10.25 1.25 16.89
CA VAL A 60 11.65 0.93 17.19
C VAL A 60 12.39 2.22 17.50
N GLU A 61 13.05 2.26 18.65
CA GLU A 61 13.75 3.45 19.14
C GLU A 61 14.84 3.94 18.18
N ASN A 62 15.03 5.24 18.12
CA ASN A 62 16.02 5.93 17.29
C ASN A 62 15.86 5.76 15.77
N ILE A 63 14.72 5.23 15.31
CA ILE A 63 14.37 5.14 13.89
C ILE A 63 13.09 5.96 13.65
N ASN A 64 13.07 6.78 12.61
CA ASN A 64 11.93 7.65 12.27
C ASN A 64 10.65 6.83 12.06
N THR A 65 9.53 7.22 12.69
CA THR A 65 8.25 6.49 12.62
C THR A 65 7.62 6.53 11.22
N GLY A 66 7.82 7.63 10.49
CA GLY A 66 7.40 7.73 9.09
C GLY A 66 8.10 6.71 8.20
N PHE A 67 9.41 6.51 8.39
CA PHE A 67 10.14 5.43 7.72
C PHE A 67 9.59 4.05 8.11
N GLN A 68 9.41 3.79 9.40
CA GLN A 68 8.86 2.52 9.87
C GLN A 68 7.48 2.24 9.26
N SER A 69 6.63 3.28 9.16
CA SER A 69 5.29 3.15 8.59
C SER A 69 5.29 2.82 7.08
N GLN A 70 6.30 3.25 6.36
CA GLN A 70 6.47 2.89 4.94
C GLN A 70 6.86 1.42 4.78
N VAL A 71 7.86 0.96 5.53
CA VAL A 71 8.42 -0.38 5.35
C VAL A 71 7.60 -1.49 6.01
N VAL A 72 6.80 -1.19 7.05
CA VAL A 72 6.00 -2.21 7.77
C VAL A 72 5.01 -2.95 6.88
N ARG A 73 4.56 -2.36 5.78
CA ARG A 73 3.67 -3.01 4.82
C ARG A 73 4.30 -4.27 4.20
N ILE A 74 5.60 -4.26 4.00
CA ILE A 74 6.34 -5.41 3.51
C ILE A 74 6.31 -6.53 4.55
N TYR A 75 6.38 -6.18 5.84
CA TYR A 75 6.34 -7.11 6.97
C TYR A 75 4.95 -7.74 7.20
N ALA A 76 3.88 -7.20 6.61
CA ALA A 76 2.51 -7.67 6.81
C ALA A 76 2.31 -9.17 6.60
N SER A 77 3.11 -9.78 5.73
CA SER A 77 3.05 -11.22 5.49
C SER A 77 3.31 -12.05 6.74
N MET A 78 4.07 -11.54 7.72
CA MET A 78 4.41 -12.21 8.96
C MET A 78 3.21 -12.33 9.94
N LEU A 79 2.13 -11.59 9.72
CA LEU A 79 0.93 -11.63 10.55
C LEU A 79 0.10 -12.91 10.37
N PHE A 80 0.44 -13.76 9.41
CA PHE A 80 -0.37 -14.90 9.02
C PHE A 80 0.37 -16.22 9.18
N ASP A 81 -0.24 -17.14 9.94
CA ASP A 81 0.21 -18.54 10.03
C ASP A 81 -0.20 -19.36 8.80
N LYS A 82 -1.35 -19.03 8.20
CA LYS A 82 -1.87 -19.67 6.98
C LYS A 82 -1.68 -18.75 5.79
N PRO A 83 -1.39 -19.31 4.59
CA PRO A 83 -1.25 -18.50 3.38
C PRO A 83 -2.45 -17.60 3.12
N LYS A 84 -2.17 -16.35 2.75
CA LYS A 84 -3.13 -15.33 2.33
C LYS A 84 -2.57 -14.57 1.13
N ASN A 85 -3.46 -14.06 0.29
CA ASN A 85 -3.10 -13.20 -0.82
C ASN A 85 -3.30 -11.75 -0.39
N ILE A 86 -2.21 -11.05 -0.15
CA ILE A 86 -2.26 -9.66 0.30
C ILE A 86 -1.77 -8.71 -0.78
N MET A 87 -2.42 -7.55 -0.84
CA MET A 87 -2.02 -6.45 -1.72
C MET A 87 -1.50 -5.28 -0.88
N ILE A 88 -0.23 -4.96 -1.01
CA ILE A 88 0.40 -3.77 -0.39
C ILE A 88 -0.11 -2.53 -1.12
N SER A 89 -0.52 -1.50 -0.38
CA SER A 89 -1.00 -0.23 -0.90
C SER A 89 -0.53 0.95 -0.04
N ASP A 90 -0.47 2.14 -0.63
CA ASP A 90 -0.23 3.37 0.13
C ASP A 90 -1.53 3.84 0.79
N ILE A 91 -1.40 4.46 1.97
CA ILE A 91 -2.55 4.94 2.74
C ILE A 91 -3.24 6.15 2.08
N ASP A 92 -2.53 6.91 1.26
CA ASP A 92 -3.07 8.06 0.53
C ASP A 92 -3.44 7.74 -0.93
N MET A 93 -3.58 6.43 -1.25
CA MET A 93 -4.09 5.94 -2.52
C MET A 93 -5.54 5.50 -2.37
N LEU A 94 -6.48 6.30 -2.89
CA LEU A 94 -7.92 6.01 -2.87
C LEU A 94 -8.29 5.14 -4.07
N PRO A 95 -8.78 3.89 -3.88
CA PRO A 95 -9.20 3.04 -5.00
C PRO A 95 -10.53 3.53 -5.58
N LEU A 96 -10.69 3.46 -6.91
CA LEU A 96 -11.89 3.92 -7.60
C LEU A 96 -12.53 2.86 -8.51
N ASN A 97 -11.84 1.74 -8.79
CA ASN A 97 -12.30 0.71 -9.73
C ASN A 97 -11.96 -0.69 -9.23
N SER A 98 -12.97 -1.42 -8.72
CA SER A 98 -12.77 -2.78 -8.20
C SER A 98 -12.40 -3.79 -9.28
N SER A 99 -12.99 -3.67 -10.47
CA SER A 99 -12.74 -4.59 -11.60
C SER A 99 -11.28 -4.56 -12.02
N TYR A 100 -10.66 -3.38 -12.02
CA TYR A 100 -9.23 -3.28 -12.35
C TYR A 100 -8.35 -4.14 -11.43
N PHE A 101 -8.62 -4.12 -10.13
CA PHE A 101 -7.85 -4.91 -9.16
C PHE A 101 -8.19 -6.40 -9.24
N SER A 102 -9.48 -6.74 -9.21
CA SER A 102 -9.92 -8.13 -9.17
C SER A 102 -9.63 -8.90 -10.47
N GLU A 103 -9.84 -8.30 -11.64
CA GLU A 103 -9.60 -8.95 -12.92
C GLU A 103 -8.11 -9.22 -13.16
N ASN A 104 -7.23 -8.25 -12.81
CA ASN A 104 -5.81 -8.50 -12.93
C ASN A 104 -5.33 -9.54 -11.91
N ALA A 105 -5.81 -9.51 -10.66
CA ALA A 105 -5.51 -10.52 -9.67
C ALA A 105 -5.94 -11.93 -10.11
N SER A 106 -7.11 -12.07 -10.75
CA SER A 106 -7.64 -13.38 -11.20
C SER A 106 -6.76 -14.09 -12.23
N ARG A 107 -5.90 -13.34 -12.93
CA ARG A 107 -4.97 -13.87 -13.95
C ARG A 107 -3.65 -14.36 -13.37
N VAL A 108 -3.45 -14.20 -12.07
CA VAL A 108 -2.19 -14.47 -11.38
C VAL A 108 -2.32 -15.73 -10.53
N SER A 109 -1.37 -16.64 -10.63
CA SER A 109 -1.31 -17.88 -9.84
C SER A 109 -0.72 -17.63 -8.45
N GLU A 110 -0.90 -18.60 -7.54
CA GLU A 110 -0.44 -18.48 -6.12
C GLU A 110 1.08 -18.37 -5.96
N ASN A 111 1.85 -18.73 -6.98
CA ASN A 111 3.31 -18.65 -6.97
C ASN A 111 3.84 -17.42 -7.73
N GLU A 112 2.99 -16.52 -8.16
CA GLU A 112 3.37 -15.30 -8.86
C GLU A 112 3.14 -14.06 -7.98
N ILE A 113 3.90 -13.00 -8.26
CA ILE A 113 3.71 -11.68 -7.69
C ILE A 113 3.25 -10.73 -8.80
N LEU A 114 2.17 -9.98 -8.53
CA LEU A 114 1.64 -8.98 -9.45
C LEU A 114 2.04 -7.58 -8.99
N ILE A 115 2.74 -6.84 -9.85
CA ILE A 115 3.12 -5.45 -9.67
C ILE A 115 2.22 -4.61 -10.59
N TYR A 116 1.27 -3.88 -10.01
CA TYR A 116 0.27 -3.11 -10.77
C TYR A 116 0.79 -1.81 -11.40
N SER A 117 1.96 -1.34 -10.95
CA SER A 117 2.53 -0.06 -11.40
C SER A 117 4.03 -0.19 -11.65
N GLY A 118 4.41 -1.01 -12.64
CA GLY A 118 5.81 -1.23 -12.97
C GLY A 118 6.45 -0.02 -13.68
N GLN A 119 7.66 0.33 -13.25
CA GLN A 119 8.61 1.25 -13.90
C GLN A 119 7.99 2.55 -14.47
N PRO A 120 7.32 3.40 -13.66
CA PRO A 120 6.66 4.58 -14.18
C PRO A 120 7.62 5.65 -14.76
N TYR A 121 8.90 5.64 -14.37
CA TYR A 121 9.86 6.72 -14.64
C TYR A 121 11.23 6.27 -15.14
N ASN A 122 11.38 5.04 -15.63
CA ASN A 122 12.68 4.44 -15.99
C ASN A 122 13.71 4.38 -14.84
N ASN A 123 13.24 4.44 -13.61
CA ASN A 123 14.07 4.35 -12.41
C ASN A 123 14.11 2.92 -11.86
N PRO A 124 15.17 2.51 -11.16
CA PRO A 124 15.29 1.18 -10.59
C PRO A 124 14.50 1.04 -9.28
N TYR A 125 13.19 1.30 -9.31
CA TYR A 125 12.27 1.06 -8.21
C TYR A 125 10.88 0.68 -8.71
N PHE A 126 10.12 -0.02 -7.88
CA PHE A 126 8.69 -0.23 -8.08
C PHE A 126 7.91 0.62 -7.07
N PRO A 127 6.93 1.42 -7.52
CA PRO A 127 6.02 2.08 -6.59
C PRO A 127 5.38 1.05 -5.66
N SER A 128 5.35 1.33 -4.37
CA SER A 128 4.75 0.46 -3.36
C SER A 128 3.24 0.27 -3.51
N CYS A 129 2.59 1.09 -4.29
CA CYS A 129 1.19 0.94 -4.73
C CYS A 129 1.15 0.37 -6.17
N TYR A 130 0.69 -0.80 -6.46
CA TYR A 130 0.19 -1.88 -5.61
C TYR A 130 1.00 -3.14 -5.91
N ILE A 131 1.30 -3.94 -4.90
CA ILE A 131 2.01 -5.22 -5.07
C ILE A 131 1.19 -6.32 -4.41
N LEU A 132 0.76 -7.31 -5.20
CA LEU A 132 -0.04 -8.44 -4.75
C LEU A 132 0.78 -9.73 -4.79
N GLY A 133 0.72 -10.51 -3.72
CA GLY A 133 1.32 -11.83 -3.67
C GLY A 133 0.81 -12.67 -2.51
N ASN A 134 1.08 -13.97 -2.60
CA ASN A 134 0.83 -14.90 -1.51
C ASN A 134 1.83 -14.66 -0.36
N THR A 135 1.37 -14.65 0.88
CA THR A 135 2.21 -14.33 2.05
C THR A 135 3.45 -15.23 2.18
N ASN A 136 3.36 -16.51 1.83
CA ASN A 136 4.52 -17.40 1.87
C ASN A 136 5.58 -16.99 0.84
N ILE A 137 5.14 -16.59 -0.35
CA ILE A 137 6.05 -16.11 -1.40
C ILE A 137 6.69 -14.79 -0.98
N LEU A 138 5.87 -13.85 -0.48
CA LEU A 138 6.36 -12.54 -0.04
C LEU A 138 7.35 -12.65 1.11
N LYS A 139 7.14 -13.56 2.10
CA LYS A 139 8.09 -13.85 3.17
C LYS A 139 9.46 -14.23 2.62
N ASN A 140 9.47 -15.15 1.65
CA ASN A 140 10.71 -15.66 1.06
C ASN A 140 11.40 -14.62 0.17
N VAL A 141 10.63 -13.97 -0.73
CA VAL A 141 11.18 -13.00 -1.68
C VAL A 141 11.76 -11.78 -0.98
N PHE A 142 11.06 -11.27 0.05
CA PHE A 142 11.55 -10.13 0.83
C PHE A 142 12.46 -10.52 2.00
N GLU A 143 12.81 -11.80 2.14
CA GLU A 143 13.72 -12.29 3.19
C GLU A 143 13.34 -11.70 4.56
N LEU A 144 12.06 -11.87 4.95
CA LEU A 144 11.54 -11.25 6.15
C LEU A 144 12.14 -11.87 7.41
N GLU A 145 12.53 -11.00 8.34
CA GLU A 145 13.04 -11.41 9.65
C GLU A 145 11.91 -11.96 10.54
N SER A 146 12.26 -12.74 11.54
CA SER A 146 11.30 -13.33 12.48
C SER A 146 10.67 -12.27 13.40
N SER A 147 11.37 -11.19 13.72
CA SER A 147 10.85 -10.08 14.53
C SER A 147 10.71 -8.80 13.72
N TYR A 148 9.72 -7.98 14.12
CA TYR A 148 9.50 -6.65 13.54
C TYR A 148 10.71 -5.74 13.75
N ASP A 149 11.28 -5.74 14.94
CA ASP A 149 12.44 -4.90 15.29
C ASP A 149 13.65 -5.19 14.41
N ASP A 150 13.97 -6.48 14.19
CA ASP A 150 15.10 -6.87 13.35
C ASP A 150 14.87 -6.49 11.90
N PHE A 151 13.64 -6.65 11.41
CA PHE A 151 13.25 -6.22 10.07
C PHE A 151 13.42 -4.71 9.88
N ILE A 152 12.94 -3.89 10.83
CA ILE A 152 13.10 -2.43 10.75
C ILE A 152 14.57 -2.01 10.78
N LYS A 153 15.37 -2.59 11.68
CA LYS A 153 16.83 -2.32 11.76
C LYS A 153 17.56 -2.71 10.48
N LYS A 154 17.19 -3.85 9.89
CA LYS A 154 17.72 -4.30 8.59
C LYS A 154 17.46 -3.28 7.49
N LEU A 155 16.20 -2.80 7.35
CA LEU A 155 15.86 -1.82 6.32
C LEU A 155 16.45 -0.43 6.60
N ALA A 156 16.55 -0.03 7.86
CA ALA A 156 17.24 1.21 8.24
C ALA A 156 18.73 1.17 7.82
N SER A 157 19.38 0.04 8.00
CA SER A 157 20.77 -0.15 7.57
C SER A 157 20.93 -0.27 6.05
N TYR A 158 19.89 -0.69 5.34
CA TYR A 158 19.91 -0.82 3.87
C TYR A 158 20.03 0.53 3.15
N SER A 159 19.41 1.60 3.67
CA SER A 159 19.31 2.89 2.97
C SER A 159 19.47 4.12 3.85
N ASN A 160 19.94 4.01 5.09
CA ASN A 160 19.98 5.13 6.04
C ASN A 160 18.61 5.83 6.25
N CYS A 161 17.52 5.06 6.22
CA CYS A 161 16.14 5.55 6.41
C CYS A 161 15.68 6.56 5.35
N GLU A 162 16.12 6.44 4.10
CA GLU A 162 15.64 7.28 3.00
C GLU A 162 14.15 7.07 2.73
N TRP A 163 13.49 8.12 2.22
CA TRP A 163 12.04 8.14 2.02
C TRP A 163 11.50 7.03 1.12
N ASN A 164 12.23 6.59 0.13
CA ASN A 164 11.83 5.57 -0.86
C ASN A 164 12.50 4.20 -0.64
N THR A 165 12.92 3.92 0.59
CA THR A 165 13.58 2.66 0.95
C THR A 165 12.74 1.44 0.61
N ASP A 166 11.45 1.47 0.91
CA ASP A 166 10.50 0.38 0.60
C ASP A 166 10.46 0.08 -0.91
N GLU A 167 10.38 1.10 -1.76
CA GLU A 167 10.33 0.96 -3.22
C GLU A 167 11.62 0.37 -3.78
N HIS A 168 12.79 0.83 -3.31
CA HIS A 168 14.09 0.30 -3.71
C HIS A 168 14.30 -1.13 -3.22
N TYR A 169 14.01 -1.39 -1.95
CA TYR A 169 14.14 -2.73 -1.38
C TYR A 169 13.27 -3.74 -2.11
N MET A 170 12.00 -3.39 -2.35
CA MET A 170 11.10 -4.25 -3.11
C MET A 170 11.59 -4.47 -4.54
N TYR A 171 12.11 -3.43 -5.19
CA TYR A 171 12.68 -3.55 -6.54
C TYR A 171 13.85 -4.55 -6.56
N ASP A 172 14.83 -4.38 -5.65
CA ASP A 172 16.02 -5.23 -5.59
C ASP A 172 15.69 -6.73 -5.36
N LYS A 173 14.62 -7.00 -4.63
CA LYS A 173 14.14 -8.36 -4.41
C LYS A 173 13.31 -8.89 -5.57
N LEU A 174 12.35 -8.09 -6.04
CA LEU A 174 11.42 -8.49 -7.08
C LEU A 174 12.08 -8.61 -8.45
N ILE A 175 13.10 -7.81 -8.77
CA ILE A 175 13.76 -7.91 -10.07
C ILE A 175 14.43 -9.28 -10.27
N LYS A 176 14.87 -9.90 -9.18
CA LYS A 176 15.51 -11.24 -9.14
C LYS A 176 14.52 -12.39 -9.08
N TYR A 177 13.24 -12.10 -8.82
CA TYR A 177 12.19 -13.12 -8.75
C TYR A 177 11.58 -13.35 -10.13
N ASP A 178 11.71 -14.56 -10.68
CA ASP A 178 11.29 -14.85 -12.05
C ASP A 178 9.78 -14.87 -12.24
N ASN A 179 9.05 -15.37 -11.25
CA ASN A 179 7.59 -15.52 -11.33
C ASN A 179 6.86 -14.23 -10.94
N LYS A 180 7.04 -13.17 -11.73
CA LYS A 180 6.35 -11.89 -11.54
C LYS A 180 5.65 -11.43 -12.80
N ILE A 181 4.53 -10.76 -12.61
CA ILE A 181 3.79 -10.05 -13.66
C ILE A 181 3.87 -8.56 -13.37
N ILE A 182 4.31 -7.78 -14.33
CA ILE A 182 4.45 -6.33 -14.22
C ILE A 182 3.45 -5.67 -15.17
N LEU A 183 2.48 -4.95 -14.61
CA LEU A 183 1.56 -4.14 -15.40
C LEU A 183 2.13 -2.74 -15.61
N LYS A 184 1.96 -2.22 -16.82
CA LYS A 184 2.34 -0.85 -17.12
C LYS A 184 1.41 0.13 -16.39
N ARG A 185 1.98 1.15 -15.74
CA ARG A 185 1.19 2.21 -15.12
C ARG A 185 0.41 3.01 -16.17
N ASP A 186 -0.90 3.08 -16.02
CA ASP A 186 -1.77 3.89 -16.89
C ASP A 186 -2.05 5.25 -16.23
N PHE A 187 -1.25 6.24 -16.58
CA PHE A 187 -1.36 7.60 -16.04
C PHE A 187 -2.66 8.31 -16.42
N ASN A 188 -3.31 7.93 -17.54
CA ASN A 188 -4.54 8.60 -17.99
C ASN A 188 -5.75 8.17 -17.13
N ARG A 189 -5.68 7.00 -16.52
CA ARG A 189 -6.74 6.45 -15.67
C ARG A 189 -6.48 6.67 -14.19
N ARG A 190 -5.61 7.61 -13.82
CA ARG A 190 -5.28 7.94 -12.44
C ARG A 190 -5.49 9.42 -12.18
N VAL A 191 -5.97 9.73 -10.98
CA VAL A 191 -6.07 11.10 -10.48
C VAL A 191 -4.80 11.39 -9.68
N ASP A 192 -3.68 11.62 -10.37
CA ASP A 192 -2.39 11.88 -9.73
C ASP A 192 -2.28 13.32 -9.23
N ARG A 193 -1.68 13.51 -8.06
CA ARG A 193 -1.29 14.83 -7.57
C ARG A 193 0.04 15.29 -8.17
N ILE A 194 0.23 16.61 -8.31
CA ILE A 194 1.52 17.21 -8.65
C ILE A 194 2.36 17.40 -7.36
N ASN A 195 1.69 17.87 -6.32
CA ASN A 195 2.24 18.11 -4.99
C ASN A 195 1.19 17.76 -3.92
N ASN A 196 1.37 18.20 -2.70
CA ASN A 196 0.45 17.87 -1.63
C ASN A 196 -0.91 18.58 -1.73
N ASP A 197 -1.05 19.66 -2.47
CA ASP A 197 -2.19 20.57 -2.41
C ASP A 197 -3.09 20.56 -3.65
N ARG A 198 -2.72 19.91 -4.73
CA ARG A 198 -3.52 19.84 -5.97
C ARG A 198 -3.27 18.58 -6.79
N TRP A 199 -4.32 18.15 -7.49
CA TRP A 199 -4.21 17.15 -8.54
C TRP A 199 -3.60 17.74 -9.83
N LYS A 200 -2.94 16.87 -10.60
CA LYS A 200 -2.32 17.21 -11.87
C LYS A 200 -3.34 17.75 -12.88
N ASN A 201 -4.51 17.13 -12.94
CA ASN A 201 -5.61 17.50 -13.81
C ASN A 201 -6.91 17.59 -12.99
N PRO A 202 -7.87 18.42 -13.38
CA PRO A 202 -9.21 18.39 -12.83
C PRO A 202 -9.84 17.00 -12.99
N VAL A 203 -10.57 16.54 -11.98
CA VAL A 203 -11.29 15.27 -12.03
C VAL A 203 -12.54 15.44 -12.90
N ASP A 204 -12.65 14.64 -13.96
CA ASP A 204 -13.89 14.57 -14.75
C ASP A 204 -14.89 13.67 -14.01
N MET A 205 -15.95 14.29 -13.49
CA MET A 205 -16.98 13.59 -12.72
C MET A 205 -17.82 12.61 -13.54
N ASN A 206 -17.90 12.77 -14.87
CA ASN A 206 -18.59 11.80 -15.73
C ASN A 206 -17.73 10.55 -15.90
N LEU A 207 -16.42 10.73 -16.10
CA LEU A 207 -15.47 9.61 -16.16
C LEU A 207 -15.37 8.88 -14.80
N LEU A 208 -15.42 9.62 -13.68
CA LEU A 208 -15.46 9.02 -12.35
C LEU A 208 -16.70 8.12 -12.18
N LYS A 209 -17.88 8.63 -12.48
CA LYS A 209 -19.16 7.88 -12.42
C LYS A 209 -19.19 6.68 -13.37
N ALA A 210 -18.50 6.77 -14.50
CA ALA A 210 -18.36 5.68 -15.46
C ALA A 210 -17.32 4.62 -15.02
N GLY A 211 -16.66 4.77 -13.86
CA GLY A 211 -15.63 3.85 -13.38
C GLY A 211 -14.34 3.87 -14.22
N TYR A 212 -14.07 4.97 -14.92
CA TYR A 212 -12.88 5.09 -15.76
C TYR A 212 -11.59 5.11 -14.95
N TYR A 213 -11.58 5.89 -13.84
CA TYR A 213 -10.39 6.04 -13.02
C TYR A 213 -10.12 4.78 -12.18
N ILE A 214 -8.84 4.38 -12.10
CA ILE A 214 -8.36 3.25 -11.29
C ILE A 214 -8.28 3.66 -9.82
N ASP A 215 -7.63 4.79 -9.58
CA ASP A 215 -7.37 5.32 -8.24
C ASP A 215 -7.10 6.83 -8.25
N SER A 216 -7.01 7.38 -7.05
CA SER A 216 -6.53 8.74 -6.84
C SER A 216 -5.39 8.77 -5.82
N HIS A 217 -4.26 9.39 -6.19
CA HIS A 217 -3.23 9.80 -5.24
C HIS A 217 -3.70 11.10 -4.59
N MET A 218 -4.12 11.01 -3.34
CA MET A 218 -4.86 12.10 -2.68
C MET A 218 -3.97 13.27 -2.29
N ILE A 219 -4.54 14.46 -2.37
CA ILE A 219 -3.94 15.70 -1.84
C ILE A 219 -3.98 15.70 -0.30
N ARG A 220 -3.00 16.32 0.34
CA ARG A 220 -2.76 16.24 1.79
C ARG A 220 -2.65 17.62 2.45
N PRO A 221 -3.02 17.77 3.73
CA PRO A 221 -3.68 16.78 4.60
C PRO A 221 -5.17 16.65 4.28
N TYR A 222 -5.78 15.49 4.65
CA TYR A 222 -7.21 15.25 4.44
C TYR A 222 -8.09 16.32 5.05
N SER A 223 -7.82 16.72 6.30
CA SER A 223 -8.59 17.73 7.03
C SER A 223 -8.75 19.06 6.28
N LYS A 224 -7.71 19.47 5.53
CA LYS A 224 -7.74 20.71 4.72
C LYS A 224 -8.50 20.54 3.40
N TYR A 225 -8.44 19.36 2.77
CA TYR A 225 -8.97 19.11 1.44
C TYR A 225 -10.16 18.16 1.43
N LYS A 226 -10.78 17.96 2.59
CA LYS A 226 -11.91 17.04 2.80
C LYS A 226 -13.00 17.19 1.74
N GLU A 227 -13.50 18.40 1.49
CA GLU A 227 -14.59 18.64 0.53
C GLU A 227 -14.23 18.25 -0.91
N GLN A 228 -12.95 18.37 -1.27
CA GLN A 228 -12.48 17.97 -2.60
C GLN A 228 -12.35 16.45 -2.70
N ILE A 229 -11.79 15.82 -1.67
CA ILE A 229 -11.56 14.37 -1.61
C ILE A 229 -12.90 13.62 -1.52
N ASP A 230 -13.84 14.11 -0.71
CA ASP A 230 -15.15 13.47 -0.53
C ASP A 230 -15.98 13.42 -1.83
N LYS A 231 -15.68 14.26 -2.83
CA LYS A 231 -16.29 14.17 -4.17
C LYS A 231 -15.87 12.91 -4.94
N LEU A 232 -14.81 12.23 -4.51
CA LEU A 232 -14.35 10.98 -5.11
C LEU A 232 -14.97 9.74 -4.44
N LEU A 233 -15.62 9.91 -3.28
CA LEU A 233 -16.22 8.83 -2.51
C LEU A 233 -17.62 8.48 -3.04
#